data_e39bceea75c5c1136e4c8e5bbef55cd5
#
_entry.id   e39bceea75c5c1136e4c8e5bbef55cd5
#
_cell.length_a   1.000
_cell.length_b   1.000
_cell.length_c   1.000
_cell.angle_alpha   90.00
_cell.angle_beta   90.00
_cell.angle_gamma   90.00
#
_symmetry.space_group_name_H-M   'P 1'
#
loop_
_entity.id
_entity.type
_entity.pdbx_description
1 polymer ?
#
loop_
_entity_poly.entity_id
_entity_poly.type
_entity_poly.pdbx_seq_one_letter_code
_entity_poly.pdbx_strand_id
1 'polypeptide(L)'
;IRGGSNGGLLTSGALVQYPECFGAAVIQVPLTDMLRYHTMSAGASWMAEYGDPDNVDERAAIATWSPLHNVRPREEVAYPPALVTTSTRDDRVHPAHARTFALALWRAGQPVDYFENTAGGHAGAADNAQVSRVEALIYQWIDDKIGKSLA
;
A
#
# COMPACT_ATOMS: atom_id res chain seq x y z
N ILE A 1 -5.96 -2.93 10.21
CA ILE A 1 -4.90 -3.76 9.62
C ILE A 1 -3.67 -2.91 9.31
N ARG A 2 -2.45 -3.44 9.51
CA ARG A 2 -1.19 -2.77 9.20
C ARG A 2 -0.19 -3.74 8.57
N GLY A 3 0.53 -3.32 7.54
CA GLY A 3 1.57 -4.12 6.91
C GLY A 3 2.53 -3.30 6.05
N GLY A 4 3.77 -3.78 5.91
CA GLY A 4 4.82 -3.14 5.13
C GLY A 4 5.45 -4.08 4.11
N SER A 5 5.95 -3.54 2.98
CA SER A 5 6.59 -4.31 1.91
C SER A 5 5.64 -5.39 1.34
N ASN A 6 6.00 -6.66 1.41
CA ASN A 6 5.09 -7.78 1.10
C ASN A 6 3.83 -7.76 2.01
N GLY A 7 3.97 -7.40 3.30
CA GLY A 7 2.82 -7.14 4.18
C GLY A 7 1.98 -5.95 3.73
N GLY A 8 2.56 -4.98 3.03
CA GLY A 8 1.86 -3.88 2.37
C GLY A 8 1.02 -4.36 1.17
N LEU A 9 1.52 -5.34 0.41
CA LEU A 9 0.76 -6.03 -0.62
C LEU A 9 -0.45 -6.74 -0.01
N LEU A 10 -0.23 -7.52 1.06
CA LEU A 10 -1.32 -8.21 1.77
C LEU A 10 -2.36 -7.22 2.29
N THR A 11 -1.92 -6.14 2.94
CA THR A 11 -2.82 -5.14 3.54
C THR A 11 -3.62 -4.39 2.47
N SER A 12 -2.99 -3.96 1.38
CA SER A 12 -3.67 -3.29 0.27
C SER A 12 -4.62 -4.24 -0.48
N GLY A 13 -4.22 -5.49 -0.67
CA GLY A 13 -5.09 -6.54 -1.24
C GLY A 13 -6.31 -6.81 -0.36
N ALA A 14 -6.12 -6.96 0.95
CA ALA A 14 -7.20 -7.15 1.90
C ALA A 14 -8.17 -5.94 1.93
N LEU A 15 -7.63 -4.71 1.88
CA LEU A 15 -8.43 -3.49 1.82
C LEU A 15 -9.38 -3.47 0.61
N VAL A 16 -8.89 -3.81 -0.58
CA VAL A 16 -9.72 -3.72 -1.81
C VAL A 16 -10.67 -4.90 -1.98
N GLN A 17 -10.36 -6.07 -1.38
CA GLN A 17 -11.16 -7.28 -1.51
C GLN A 17 -12.18 -7.46 -0.38
N TYR A 18 -11.81 -7.09 0.85
CA TYR A 18 -12.61 -7.33 2.07
C TYR A 18 -12.67 -6.08 2.96
N PRO A 19 -13.07 -4.91 2.40
CA PRO A 19 -13.04 -3.63 3.14
C PRO A 19 -13.91 -3.64 4.41
N GLU A 20 -14.98 -4.41 4.42
CA GLU A 20 -15.90 -4.55 5.57
C GLU A 20 -15.26 -5.20 6.81
N CYS A 21 -14.13 -5.87 6.65
CA CYS A 21 -13.43 -6.53 7.75
C CYS A 21 -12.58 -5.58 8.59
N PHE A 22 -12.39 -4.32 8.16
CA PHE A 22 -11.40 -3.42 8.77
C PHE A 22 -12.00 -2.05 9.10
N GLY A 23 -11.58 -1.47 10.24
CA GLY A 23 -11.90 -0.09 10.59
C GLY A 23 -10.93 0.94 10.02
N ALA A 24 -9.69 0.53 9.73
CA ALA A 24 -8.64 1.33 9.10
C ALA A 24 -7.54 0.46 8.52
N ALA A 25 -6.76 0.98 7.56
CA ALA A 25 -5.62 0.29 6.95
C ALA A 25 -4.37 1.19 6.94
N VAL A 26 -3.24 0.67 7.42
CA VAL A 26 -1.91 1.30 7.32
C VAL A 26 -1.05 0.47 6.38
N ILE A 27 -0.70 1.04 5.24
CA ILE A 27 -0.07 0.39 4.10
C ILE A 27 1.29 1.04 3.87
N GLN A 28 2.37 0.34 4.24
CA GLN A 28 3.71 0.91 4.26
C GLN A 28 4.60 0.30 3.17
N VAL A 29 5.32 1.16 2.42
CA VAL A 29 6.26 0.76 1.35
C VAL A 29 5.76 -0.42 0.51
N PRO A 30 4.50 -0.39 0.03
CA PRO A 30 3.80 -1.57 -0.48
C PRO A 30 4.15 -1.89 -1.92
N LEU A 31 4.03 -3.17 -2.29
CA LEU A 31 3.78 -3.57 -3.68
C LEU A 31 2.28 -3.46 -3.94
N THR A 32 1.88 -2.77 -5.00
CA THR A 32 0.45 -2.60 -5.33
C THR A 32 0.16 -2.74 -6.83
N ASP A 33 1.12 -2.42 -7.69
CA ASP A 33 1.03 -2.59 -9.14
C ASP A 33 1.69 -3.91 -9.54
N MET A 34 0.94 -4.99 -9.39
CA MET A 34 1.48 -6.32 -9.64
C MET A 34 1.52 -6.71 -11.13
N LEU A 35 0.94 -5.88 -12.01
CA LEU A 35 1.07 -6.09 -13.45
C LEU A 35 2.36 -5.49 -14.05
N ARG A 36 3.12 -4.72 -13.26
CA ARG A 36 4.38 -4.09 -13.66
C ARG A 36 5.49 -4.23 -12.63
N TYR A 37 5.25 -4.89 -11.51
CA TYR A 37 6.20 -4.95 -10.39
C TYR A 37 7.58 -5.44 -10.82
N HIS A 38 7.66 -6.40 -11.74
CA HIS A 38 8.91 -7.01 -12.24
C HIS A 38 9.82 -6.01 -12.98
N THR A 39 9.28 -4.88 -13.45
CA THR A 39 10.03 -3.82 -14.14
C THR A 39 10.47 -2.68 -13.20
N MET A 40 10.15 -2.77 -11.91
CA MET A 40 10.37 -1.69 -10.95
C MET A 40 11.32 -2.12 -9.82
N SER A 41 12.45 -1.40 -9.65
CA SER A 41 13.48 -1.66 -8.62
C SER A 41 13.88 -3.15 -8.55
N ALA A 42 13.79 -3.79 -7.37
CA ALA A 42 14.15 -5.21 -7.19
C ALA A 42 13.03 -6.19 -7.63
N GLY A 43 11.94 -5.70 -8.24
CA GLY A 43 10.73 -6.47 -8.54
C GLY A 43 10.96 -7.78 -9.28
N ALA A 44 11.86 -7.82 -10.28
CA ALA A 44 12.16 -9.04 -11.02
C ALA A 44 12.63 -10.21 -10.13
N SER A 45 13.20 -9.93 -8.95
CA SER A 45 13.64 -10.96 -8.01
C SER A 45 12.50 -11.75 -7.35
N TRP A 46 11.25 -11.30 -7.47
CA TRP A 46 10.07 -11.93 -6.86
C TRP A 46 9.19 -12.67 -7.87
N MET A 47 9.61 -12.77 -9.14
CA MET A 47 8.81 -13.44 -10.18
C MET A 47 8.57 -14.93 -9.89
N ALA A 48 9.51 -15.60 -9.19
CA ALA A 48 9.32 -16.98 -8.75
C ALA A 48 8.20 -17.15 -7.70
N GLU A 49 7.87 -16.06 -6.96
CA GLU A 49 6.81 -16.06 -5.93
C GLU A 49 5.46 -15.62 -6.50
N TYR A 50 5.45 -14.55 -7.31
CA TYR A 50 4.19 -13.91 -7.74
C TYR A 50 3.79 -14.24 -9.18
N GLY A 51 4.68 -14.84 -9.96
CA GLY A 51 4.47 -15.12 -11.38
C GLY A 51 5.03 -14.04 -12.30
N ASP A 52 5.02 -14.32 -13.59
CA ASP A 52 5.53 -13.46 -14.65
C ASP A 52 4.39 -12.66 -15.30
N PRO A 53 4.33 -11.31 -15.11
CA PRO A 53 3.29 -10.50 -15.75
C PRO A 53 3.41 -10.40 -17.29
N ASP A 54 4.53 -10.82 -17.87
CA ASP A 54 4.69 -10.88 -19.34
C ASP A 54 4.14 -12.18 -19.92
N ASN A 55 3.91 -13.21 -19.08
CA ASN A 55 3.15 -14.41 -19.44
C ASN A 55 1.64 -14.10 -19.38
N VAL A 56 0.91 -14.36 -20.47
CA VAL A 56 -0.51 -14.00 -20.61
C VAL A 56 -1.40 -14.65 -19.54
N ASP A 57 -1.19 -15.93 -19.26
CA ASP A 57 -2.00 -16.68 -18.29
C ASP A 57 -1.69 -16.23 -16.84
N GLU A 58 -0.42 -16.07 -16.51
CA GLU A 58 -0.01 -15.59 -15.19
C GLU A 58 -0.43 -14.14 -14.96
N ARG A 59 -0.33 -13.29 -15.98
CA ARG A 59 -0.85 -11.92 -15.94
C ARG A 59 -2.35 -11.87 -15.64
N ALA A 60 -3.13 -12.73 -16.28
CA ALA A 60 -4.57 -12.82 -16.04
C ALA A 60 -4.85 -13.21 -14.58
N ALA A 61 -4.12 -14.17 -14.02
CA ALA A 61 -4.23 -14.55 -12.62
C ALA A 61 -3.81 -13.41 -11.68
N ILE A 62 -2.67 -12.75 -11.94
CA ILE A 62 -2.17 -11.62 -11.14
C ILE A 62 -3.17 -10.46 -11.13
N ALA A 63 -3.81 -10.16 -12.26
CA ALA A 63 -4.78 -9.08 -12.36
C ALA A 63 -5.96 -9.25 -11.40
N THR A 64 -6.35 -10.48 -11.06
CA THR A 64 -7.48 -10.74 -10.15
C THR A 64 -7.24 -10.30 -8.73
N TRP A 65 -5.99 -10.19 -8.30
CA TRP A 65 -5.61 -9.83 -6.92
C TRP A 65 -4.68 -8.61 -6.81
N SER A 66 -4.22 -8.04 -7.92
CA SER A 66 -3.36 -6.85 -7.91
C SER A 66 -4.08 -5.65 -7.29
N PRO A 67 -3.62 -5.10 -6.14
CA PRO A 67 -4.39 -4.09 -5.39
C PRO A 67 -4.73 -2.86 -6.22
N LEU A 68 -3.76 -2.31 -6.97
CA LEU A 68 -3.96 -1.12 -7.79
C LEU A 68 -5.07 -1.29 -8.82
N HIS A 69 -5.19 -2.50 -9.41
CA HIS A 69 -6.10 -2.78 -10.51
C HIS A 69 -7.51 -3.21 -10.03
N ASN A 70 -7.66 -3.40 -8.71
CA ASN A 70 -8.91 -3.78 -8.09
C ASN A 70 -9.52 -2.69 -7.19
N VAL A 71 -9.01 -1.46 -7.30
CA VAL A 71 -9.64 -0.30 -6.62
C VAL A 71 -11.00 -0.02 -7.25
N ARG A 72 -12.03 0.02 -6.42
CA ARG A 72 -13.42 0.30 -6.84
C ARG A 72 -13.85 1.70 -6.44
N PRO A 73 -14.74 2.34 -7.22
CA PRO A 73 -15.36 3.60 -6.86
C PRO A 73 -16.09 3.52 -5.50
N ARG A 74 -16.06 4.62 -4.74
CA ARG A 74 -16.69 4.67 -3.42
C ARG A 74 -18.20 4.46 -3.45
N GLU A 75 -18.86 4.86 -4.51
CA GLU A 75 -20.29 4.65 -4.73
C GLU A 75 -20.67 3.17 -4.89
N GLU A 76 -19.71 2.32 -5.32
CA GLU A 76 -19.91 0.87 -5.41
C GLU A 76 -19.58 0.19 -4.08
N VAL A 77 -18.45 0.55 -3.48
CA VAL A 77 -17.95 -0.03 -2.23
C VAL A 77 -17.18 1.01 -1.44
N ALA A 78 -17.64 1.33 -0.23
CA ALA A 78 -16.92 2.22 0.67
C ALA A 78 -15.79 1.49 1.40
N TYR A 79 -14.54 1.98 1.24
CA TYR A 79 -13.41 1.47 2.01
C TYR A 79 -13.25 2.21 3.34
N PRO A 80 -12.69 1.56 4.37
CA PRO A 80 -12.27 2.27 5.58
C PRO A 80 -11.11 3.23 5.26
N PRO A 81 -10.82 4.20 6.15
CA PRO A 81 -9.68 5.09 5.98
C PRO A 81 -8.37 4.33 5.77
N ALA A 82 -7.58 4.76 4.80
CA ALA A 82 -6.27 4.19 4.51
C ALA A 82 -5.15 5.23 4.66
N LEU A 83 -4.06 4.87 5.33
CA LEU A 83 -2.80 5.61 5.32
C LEU A 83 -1.80 4.85 4.46
N VAL A 84 -1.38 5.45 3.36
CA VAL A 84 -0.33 4.90 2.49
C VAL A 84 0.97 5.64 2.74
N THR A 85 2.03 4.92 3.11
CA THR A 85 3.34 5.52 3.35
C THR A 85 4.42 4.92 2.48
N THR A 86 5.42 5.72 2.08
CA THR A 86 6.59 5.26 1.35
C THR A 86 7.80 6.16 1.62
N SER A 87 8.94 5.83 1.02
CA SER A 87 10.15 6.65 1.01
C SER A 87 10.61 6.92 -0.41
N THR A 88 11.01 8.16 -0.69
CA THR A 88 11.49 8.57 -2.02
C THR A 88 12.69 7.76 -2.48
N ARG A 89 13.56 7.32 -1.55
CA ARG A 89 14.79 6.58 -1.81
C ARG A 89 14.65 5.08 -1.62
N ASP A 90 13.42 4.55 -1.68
CA ASP A 90 13.22 3.10 -1.63
C ASP A 90 13.72 2.46 -2.92
N ASP A 91 14.83 1.76 -2.82
CA ASP A 91 15.50 1.05 -3.91
C ASP A 91 15.06 -0.42 -4.04
N ARG A 92 14.32 -0.94 -3.06
CA ARG A 92 13.78 -2.29 -3.04
C ARG A 92 12.40 -2.37 -3.65
N VAL A 93 11.45 -1.58 -3.11
CA VAL A 93 10.09 -1.43 -3.64
C VAL A 93 9.93 -0.01 -4.16
N HIS A 94 9.84 0.13 -5.47
CA HIS A 94 9.79 1.45 -6.10
C HIS A 94 8.62 2.29 -5.57
N PRO A 95 8.83 3.56 -5.15
CA PRO A 95 7.78 4.39 -4.54
C PRO A 95 6.59 4.67 -5.47
N ALA A 96 6.72 4.41 -6.77
CA ALA A 96 5.60 4.48 -7.72
C ALA A 96 4.43 3.57 -7.31
N HIS A 97 4.68 2.42 -6.67
CA HIS A 97 3.62 1.55 -6.15
C HIS A 97 2.69 2.31 -5.19
N ALA A 98 3.27 2.93 -4.16
CA ALA A 98 2.51 3.69 -3.17
C ALA A 98 1.83 4.93 -3.77
N ARG A 99 2.56 5.68 -4.62
CA ARG A 99 2.06 6.91 -5.25
C ARG A 99 0.85 6.63 -6.15
N THR A 100 0.95 5.62 -7.01
CA THR A 100 -0.14 5.29 -7.96
C THR A 100 -1.34 4.69 -7.23
N PHE A 101 -1.12 3.89 -6.18
CA PHE A 101 -2.19 3.31 -5.39
C PHE A 101 -2.95 4.38 -4.60
N ALA A 102 -2.24 5.28 -3.90
CA ALA A 102 -2.86 6.41 -3.21
C ALA A 102 -3.67 7.30 -4.17
N LEU A 103 -3.11 7.58 -5.37
CA LEU A 103 -3.81 8.33 -6.40
C LEU A 103 -5.07 7.59 -6.90
N ALA A 104 -5.00 6.28 -7.08
CA ALA A 104 -6.15 5.47 -7.51
C ALA A 104 -7.27 5.50 -6.45
N LEU A 105 -6.93 5.34 -5.17
CA LEU A 105 -7.89 5.47 -4.07
C LEU A 105 -8.53 6.85 -4.04
N TRP A 106 -7.73 7.91 -4.14
CA TRP A 106 -8.24 9.29 -4.15
C TRP A 106 -9.18 9.55 -5.34
N ARG A 107 -8.82 9.11 -6.55
CA ARG A 107 -9.66 9.25 -7.76
C ARG A 107 -10.96 8.46 -7.67
N ALA A 108 -10.94 7.33 -6.96
CA ALA A 108 -12.11 6.52 -6.68
C ALA A 108 -13.00 7.10 -5.56
N GLY A 109 -12.65 8.28 -4.99
CA GLY A 109 -13.37 8.92 -3.90
C GLY A 109 -13.19 8.23 -2.55
N GLN A 110 -12.22 7.31 -2.43
CA GLN A 110 -11.95 6.58 -1.18
C GLN A 110 -11.17 7.45 -0.18
N PRO A 111 -11.39 7.29 1.13
CA PRO A 111 -10.68 8.06 2.15
C PRO A 111 -9.23 7.57 2.24
N VAL A 112 -8.30 8.39 1.77
CA VAL A 112 -6.87 8.08 1.77
C VAL A 112 -6.05 9.27 2.23
N ASP A 113 -5.11 9.01 3.14
CA ASP A 113 -4.02 9.91 3.52
C ASP A 113 -2.70 9.32 2.98
N TYR A 114 -1.80 10.18 2.50
CA TYR A 114 -0.52 9.76 1.92
C TYR A 114 0.64 10.48 2.60
N PHE A 115 1.67 9.72 2.97
CA PHE A 115 2.90 10.25 3.52
C PHE A 115 4.14 9.66 2.83
N GLU A 116 5.04 10.52 2.36
CA GLU A 116 6.31 10.12 1.76
C GLU A 116 7.49 10.73 2.52
N ASN A 117 8.34 9.86 3.09
CA ASN A 117 9.60 10.29 3.69
C ASN A 117 10.66 10.50 2.60
N THR A 118 11.21 11.71 2.51
CA THR A 118 12.20 12.05 1.47
C THR A 118 13.63 11.60 1.81
N ALA A 119 13.89 11.19 3.05
CA ALA A 119 15.23 10.85 3.54
C ALA A 119 15.49 9.35 3.73
N GLY A 120 14.45 8.54 3.88
CA GLY A 120 14.55 7.10 4.14
C GLY A 120 14.61 6.23 2.89
N GLY A 121 15.18 5.03 3.03
CA GLY A 121 15.10 3.93 2.08
C GLY A 121 13.91 2.98 2.36
N HIS A 122 14.06 1.69 2.04
CA HIS A 122 13.00 0.68 2.21
C HIS A 122 12.50 0.50 3.66
N ALA A 123 13.36 0.79 4.66
CA ALA A 123 12.93 0.79 6.06
C ALA A 123 11.96 1.92 6.43
N GLY A 124 11.64 2.82 5.49
CA GLY A 124 10.73 3.94 5.72
C GLY A 124 11.38 5.16 6.41
N ALA A 125 12.59 5.00 6.98
CA ALA A 125 13.32 6.03 7.70
C ALA A 125 14.83 5.83 7.57
N ALA A 126 15.61 6.90 7.73
CA ALA A 126 17.07 6.87 7.61
C ALA A 126 17.78 6.63 8.96
N ASP A 127 17.15 6.98 10.06
CA ASP A 127 17.69 6.84 11.43
C ASP A 127 16.58 6.63 12.47
N ASN A 128 16.97 6.34 13.71
CA ASN A 128 16.01 6.06 14.79
C ASN A 128 15.10 7.26 15.12
N ALA A 129 15.56 8.49 14.94
CA ALA A 129 14.74 9.67 15.19
C ALA A 129 13.63 9.79 14.13
N GLN A 130 13.94 9.47 12.89
CA GLN A 130 12.96 9.41 11.81
C GLN A 130 12.00 8.23 11.99
N VAL A 131 12.49 7.04 12.37
CA VAL A 131 11.64 5.90 12.75
C VAL A 131 10.61 6.33 13.78
N SER A 132 11.07 6.96 14.89
CA SER A 132 10.17 7.41 15.96
C SER A 132 9.12 8.41 15.47
N ARG A 133 9.48 9.33 14.58
CA ARG A 133 8.54 10.31 14.02
C ARG A 133 7.51 9.65 13.11
N VAL A 134 7.93 8.74 12.24
CA VAL A 134 7.02 8.01 11.34
C VAL A 134 6.06 7.15 12.13
N GLU A 135 6.56 6.42 13.15
CA GLU A 135 5.72 5.62 14.03
C GLU A 135 4.72 6.49 14.82
N ALA A 136 5.17 7.63 15.37
CA ALA A 136 4.29 8.56 16.07
C ALA A 136 3.18 9.10 15.15
N LEU A 137 3.50 9.44 13.90
CA LEU A 137 2.53 9.86 12.89
C LEU A 137 1.50 8.74 12.65
N ILE A 138 1.96 7.51 12.48
CA ILE A 138 1.08 6.37 12.22
C ILE A 138 0.15 6.11 13.41
N TYR A 139 0.69 6.08 14.63
CA TYR A 139 -0.12 5.86 15.84
C TYR A 139 -1.12 6.99 16.07
N GLN A 140 -0.72 8.26 15.85
CA GLN A 140 -1.64 9.39 15.94
C GLN A 140 -2.75 9.28 14.88
N TRP A 141 -2.39 8.91 13.65
CA TRP A 141 -3.36 8.71 12.59
C TRP A 141 -4.36 7.59 12.94
N ILE A 142 -3.89 6.46 13.48
CA ILE A 142 -4.75 5.35 13.93
C ILE A 142 -5.70 5.84 15.02
N ASP A 143 -5.20 6.55 16.04
CA ASP A 143 -6.02 7.08 17.14
C ASP A 143 -7.09 8.05 16.63
N ASP A 144 -6.75 8.93 15.70
CA ASP A 144 -7.68 9.87 15.08
C ASP A 144 -8.81 9.17 14.28
N LYS A 145 -8.51 8.04 13.63
CA LYS A 145 -9.48 7.34 12.78
C LYS A 145 -10.33 6.32 13.52
N ILE A 146 -9.79 5.61 14.50
CA ILE A 146 -10.51 4.54 15.21
C ILE A 146 -10.62 4.75 16.72
N GLY A 147 -9.77 5.58 17.34
CA GLY A 147 -9.76 5.81 18.80
C GLY A 147 -11.07 6.39 19.33
N LYS A 148 -11.72 7.24 18.54
CA LYS A 148 -13.01 7.86 18.89
C LYS A 148 -14.21 6.90 18.84
N SER A 149 -14.05 5.72 18.24
CA SER A 149 -15.15 4.72 18.19
C SER A 149 -15.12 3.77 19.41
N LEU A 150 -14.13 3.90 20.29
CA LEU A 150 -13.97 3.09 21.50
C LEU A 150 -14.37 3.85 22.79
N ALA A 151 -14.77 5.10 22.67
CA ALA A 151 -15.29 5.94 23.73
C ALA A 151 -16.80 6.09 23.56
#